data_4303f8272e07825c1c6a5f87b54683fa
#
_entry.id   4303f8272e07825c1c6a5f87b54683fa
#
_cell.length_a   1.000
_cell.length_b   1.000
_cell.length_c   1.000
_cell.angle_alpha   90.00
_cell.angle_beta   90.00
_cell.angle_gamma   90.00
#
_symmetry.space_group_name_H-M   'P 1'
#
loop_
_entity.id
_entity.type
_entity.pdbx_description
1 polymer ?
#
loop_
_entity_poly.entity_id
_entity_poly.type
_entity_poly.pdbx_seq_one_letter_code
_entity_poly.pdbx_strand_id
1 'polypeptide(L)'
;MQIDLITPLNERGDLDIEALERHLERIMDHVHGVLLASPWTGEGSRLRLKVRKELLERAMATISSDMALFVWITDQDEEKTRRNLFALQEISESRPFAGTIYWVDTPLLYHSNRGLPQLYKELHLLASRPFILVNDPDQVAQVRSSIKRKNIRTSVLKELVKMDFIRGLIFLGTLERAYNYQKAIRAQTDFRIYDGEEARFLEYPSLSGVISVGANLAPEQWRAVTNSSLKLEGPGEPYPDSLKQVWEIGQFLHQLRELYQQESPSTIAQVLVEMGDLKATPPMEDDKATSIVAKIRELMSEYKFSRGNRKSG
;
A
#
# COMPACT_ATOMS: atom_id res chain seq x y z
N MET A 1 9.00 -4.10 -0.48
CA MET A 1 8.04 -3.28 0.26
C MET A 1 7.36 -2.31 -0.70
N GLN A 2 6.06 -2.18 -0.60
CA GLN A 2 5.26 -1.19 -1.31
C GLN A 2 4.70 -0.20 -0.29
N ILE A 3 4.68 1.09 -0.64
CA ILE A 3 4.07 2.11 0.20
C ILE A 3 2.60 2.28 -0.17
N ASP A 4 1.73 2.38 0.83
CA ASP A 4 0.37 2.89 0.67
C ASP A 4 0.41 4.42 0.79
N LEU A 5 0.44 5.08 -0.36
CA LEU A 5 0.74 6.51 -0.45
C LEU A 5 -0.41 7.36 0.09
N ILE A 6 -0.11 8.26 1.02
CA ILE A 6 -1.02 9.36 1.37
C ILE A 6 -1.21 10.23 0.12
N THR A 7 -2.46 10.46 -0.28
CA THR A 7 -2.76 11.37 -1.40
C THR A 7 -2.76 12.81 -0.91
N PRO A 8 -1.82 13.67 -1.37
CA PRO A 8 -1.81 15.07 -0.98
C PRO A 8 -2.95 15.83 -1.64
N LEU A 9 -3.89 16.30 -0.85
CA LEU A 9 -5.02 17.09 -1.33
C LEU A 9 -4.96 18.51 -0.74
N ASN A 10 -5.34 19.49 -1.54
CA ASN A 10 -5.54 20.85 -1.05
C ASN A 10 -6.92 21.00 -0.38
N GLU A 11 -7.21 22.15 0.20
CA GLU A 11 -8.48 22.46 0.89
C GLU A 11 -9.74 22.29 0.00
N ARG A 12 -9.58 22.31 -1.32
CA ARG A 12 -10.67 22.10 -2.29
C ARG A 12 -10.88 20.63 -2.66
N GLY A 13 -10.03 19.73 -2.13
CA GLY A 13 -10.01 18.31 -2.48
C GLY A 13 -9.48 18.03 -3.89
N ASP A 14 -8.69 18.95 -4.46
CA ASP A 14 -7.90 18.73 -5.66
C ASP A 14 -6.47 18.28 -5.28
N LEU A 15 -5.77 17.62 -6.19
CA LEU A 15 -4.41 17.14 -5.95
C LEU A 15 -3.44 18.33 -5.73
N ASP A 16 -2.65 18.28 -4.65
CA ASP A 16 -1.48 19.16 -4.49
C ASP A 16 -0.27 18.50 -5.18
N ILE A 17 -0.04 18.94 -6.41
CA ILE A 17 0.97 18.36 -7.30
C ILE A 17 2.38 18.52 -6.72
N GLU A 18 2.73 19.70 -6.23
CA GLU A 18 4.07 19.97 -5.70
C GLU A 18 4.35 19.15 -4.43
N ALA A 19 3.33 18.97 -3.58
CA ALA A 19 3.44 18.13 -2.40
C ALA A 19 3.57 16.64 -2.79
N LEU A 20 2.83 16.17 -3.81
CA LEU A 20 2.95 14.83 -4.33
C LEU A 20 4.36 14.55 -4.86
N GLU A 21 4.87 15.42 -5.73
CA GLU A 21 6.20 15.28 -6.34
C GLU A 21 7.28 15.23 -5.26
N ARG A 22 7.28 16.17 -4.33
CA ARG A 22 8.23 16.22 -3.20
C ARG A 22 8.17 14.97 -2.31
N HIS A 23 6.96 14.49 -1.99
CA HIS A 23 6.78 13.29 -1.19
C HIS A 23 7.26 12.03 -1.93
N LEU A 24 6.94 11.89 -3.22
CA LEU A 24 7.44 10.80 -4.06
C LEU A 24 8.96 10.80 -4.14
N GLU A 25 9.59 11.96 -4.40
CA GLU A 25 11.06 12.09 -4.45
C GLU A 25 11.72 11.62 -3.15
N ARG A 26 11.14 11.93 -1.99
CA ARG A 26 11.68 11.51 -0.69
C ARG A 26 11.62 10.00 -0.47
N ILE A 27 10.60 9.31 -1.01
CA ILE A 27 10.39 7.87 -0.74
C ILE A 27 10.96 6.95 -1.81
N MET A 28 11.19 7.43 -3.04
CA MET A 28 11.52 6.59 -4.20
C MET A 28 12.72 5.65 -3.97
N ASP A 29 13.77 6.12 -3.32
CA ASP A 29 14.98 5.32 -3.08
C ASP A 29 14.77 4.19 -2.06
N HIS A 30 13.64 4.18 -1.37
CA HIS A 30 13.38 3.29 -0.25
C HIS A 30 12.23 2.30 -0.48
N VAL A 31 11.49 2.40 -1.57
CA VAL A 31 10.33 1.55 -1.85
C VAL A 31 10.48 0.81 -3.19
N HIS A 32 9.84 -0.35 -3.34
CA HIS A 32 9.83 -1.11 -4.60
C HIS A 32 8.57 -0.84 -5.43
N GLY A 33 7.60 -0.14 -4.85
CA GLY A 33 6.37 0.23 -5.52
C GLY A 33 5.50 1.17 -4.69
N VAL A 34 4.59 1.85 -5.37
CA VAL A 34 3.69 2.84 -4.79
C VAL A 34 2.25 2.44 -5.06
N LEU A 35 1.45 2.29 -4.01
CA LEU A 35 0.00 2.09 -4.10
C LEU A 35 -0.69 3.46 -4.07
N LEU A 36 -1.38 3.77 -5.16
CA LEU A 36 -2.11 5.02 -5.36
C LEU A 36 -3.60 4.85 -5.10
N ALA A 37 -4.20 5.88 -4.52
CA ALA A 37 -5.65 5.97 -4.29
C ALA A 37 -6.23 4.77 -3.53
N SER A 38 -5.49 4.20 -2.58
CA SER A 38 -5.98 3.09 -1.76
C SER A 38 -7.22 3.47 -0.97
N PRO A 39 -8.05 2.51 -0.56
CA PRO A 39 -9.19 2.80 0.30
C PRO A 39 -8.78 3.09 1.76
N TRP A 40 -7.54 2.77 2.14
CA TRP A 40 -7.06 2.88 3.53
C TRP A 40 -6.46 4.26 3.83
N THR A 41 -5.46 4.68 3.05
CA THR A 41 -4.75 5.95 3.27
C THR A 41 -4.77 6.88 2.07
N GLY A 42 -4.97 6.34 0.88
CA GLY A 42 -4.98 7.09 -0.38
C GLY A 42 -6.31 7.80 -0.68
N GLU A 43 -7.27 7.83 0.25
CA GLU A 43 -8.60 8.47 0.08
C GLU A 43 -9.43 7.90 -1.10
N GLY A 44 -9.06 6.73 -1.64
CA GLY A 44 -9.56 6.21 -2.91
C GLY A 44 -11.07 6.19 -3.07
N SER A 45 -11.81 5.83 -2.01
CA SER A 45 -13.28 5.82 -2.04
C SER A 45 -13.92 7.22 -2.16
N ARG A 46 -13.17 8.28 -1.82
CA ARG A 46 -13.62 9.69 -1.83
C ARG A 46 -13.08 10.47 -3.03
N LEU A 47 -12.00 10.01 -3.64
CA LEU A 47 -11.38 10.70 -4.77
C LEU A 47 -12.29 10.72 -6.00
N ARG A 48 -12.52 11.92 -6.55
CA ARG A 48 -13.15 12.06 -7.85
C ARG A 48 -12.29 11.43 -8.94
N LEU A 49 -12.89 10.85 -9.97
CA LEU A 49 -12.17 10.24 -11.08
C LEU A 49 -11.14 11.19 -11.72
N LYS A 50 -11.45 12.49 -11.82
CA LYS A 50 -10.51 13.51 -12.30
C LYS A 50 -9.22 13.51 -11.48
N VAL A 51 -9.33 13.48 -10.15
CA VAL A 51 -8.17 13.49 -9.24
C VAL A 51 -7.39 12.18 -9.34
N ARG A 52 -8.07 11.03 -9.46
CA ARG A 52 -7.40 9.73 -9.68
C ARG A 52 -6.59 9.71 -11.00
N LYS A 53 -7.15 10.29 -12.07
CA LYS A 53 -6.45 10.42 -13.37
C LYS A 53 -5.20 11.29 -13.23
N GLU A 54 -5.32 12.44 -12.62
CA GLU A 54 -4.22 13.38 -12.38
C GLU A 54 -3.14 12.78 -11.48
N LEU A 55 -3.54 12.08 -10.40
CA LEU A 55 -2.62 11.36 -9.51
C LEU A 55 -1.79 10.32 -10.27
N LEU A 56 -2.43 9.48 -11.10
CA LEU A 56 -1.73 8.50 -11.92
C LEU A 56 -0.78 9.18 -12.91
N GLU A 57 -1.25 10.20 -13.62
CA GLU A 57 -0.45 10.95 -14.60
C GLU A 57 0.81 11.56 -13.98
N ARG A 58 0.69 12.18 -12.80
CA ARG A 58 1.80 12.79 -12.07
C ARG A 58 2.74 11.74 -11.50
N ALA A 59 2.22 10.68 -10.91
CA ALA A 59 3.04 9.58 -10.41
C ALA A 59 3.87 8.94 -11.53
N MET A 60 3.29 8.70 -12.72
CA MET A 60 4.03 8.19 -13.88
C MET A 60 5.12 9.15 -14.38
N ALA A 61 4.95 10.46 -14.20
CA ALA A 61 5.94 11.45 -14.58
C ALA A 61 7.10 11.56 -13.59
N THR A 62 6.83 11.35 -12.31
CA THR A 62 7.81 11.55 -11.21
C THR A 62 8.58 10.28 -10.88
N ILE A 63 7.91 9.11 -10.94
CA ILE A 63 8.48 7.83 -10.49
C ILE A 63 9.44 7.27 -11.53
N SER A 64 10.60 6.76 -11.05
CA SER A 64 11.61 6.12 -11.89
C SER A 64 11.11 4.79 -12.51
N SER A 65 11.76 4.38 -13.60
CA SER A 65 11.38 3.22 -14.42
C SER A 65 11.43 1.86 -13.70
N ASP A 66 12.16 1.75 -12.61
CA ASP A 66 12.36 0.47 -11.90
C ASP A 66 11.27 0.17 -10.88
N MET A 67 10.34 1.11 -10.68
CA MET A 67 9.32 1.03 -9.65
C MET A 67 7.98 0.57 -10.20
N ALA A 68 7.25 -0.21 -9.40
CA ALA A 68 5.89 -0.62 -9.72
C ALA A 68 4.85 0.39 -9.21
N LEU A 69 3.87 0.70 -10.04
CA LEU A 69 2.67 1.44 -9.65
C LEU A 69 1.50 0.47 -9.44
N PHE A 70 0.91 0.53 -8.26
CA PHE A 70 -0.30 -0.17 -7.87
C PHE A 70 -1.41 0.86 -7.84
N VAL A 71 -2.42 0.74 -8.69
CA VAL A 71 -3.46 1.77 -8.84
C VAL A 71 -4.82 1.19 -8.48
N TRP A 72 -5.41 1.65 -7.39
CA TRP A 72 -6.70 1.14 -6.94
C TRP A 72 -7.84 1.66 -7.81
N ILE A 73 -8.59 0.71 -8.40
CA ILE A 73 -9.65 0.99 -9.38
C ILE A 73 -11.06 0.85 -8.81
N THR A 74 -11.22 0.13 -7.69
CA THR A 74 -12.53 -0.30 -7.17
C THR A 74 -13.44 0.88 -6.82
N ASP A 75 -14.71 0.70 -7.06
CA ASP A 75 -15.80 1.55 -6.61
C ASP A 75 -16.90 0.69 -5.97
N GLN A 76 -18.00 1.30 -5.54
CA GLN A 76 -19.10 0.64 -4.84
C GLN A 76 -19.90 -0.32 -5.74
N ASP A 77 -19.84 -0.14 -7.05
CA ASP A 77 -20.51 -1.00 -8.03
C ASP A 77 -19.60 -1.35 -9.21
N GLU A 78 -19.98 -2.40 -9.92
CA GLU A 78 -19.19 -2.94 -11.04
C GLU A 78 -19.09 -1.94 -12.20
N GLU A 79 -20.15 -1.23 -12.52
CA GLU A 79 -20.16 -0.27 -13.65
C GLU A 79 -19.17 0.88 -13.40
N LYS A 80 -19.15 1.43 -12.18
CA LYS A 80 -18.21 2.47 -11.82
C LYS A 80 -16.78 1.95 -11.76
N THR A 81 -16.56 0.72 -11.27
CA THR A 81 -15.24 0.09 -11.28
C THR A 81 -14.73 -0.07 -12.71
N ARG A 82 -15.58 -0.56 -13.65
CA ARG A 82 -15.24 -0.65 -15.07
C ARG A 82 -14.93 0.71 -15.69
N ARG A 83 -15.69 1.75 -15.34
CA ARG A 83 -15.46 3.14 -15.78
C ARG A 83 -14.13 3.69 -15.27
N ASN A 84 -13.81 3.48 -13.98
CA ASN A 84 -12.53 3.85 -13.40
C ASN A 84 -11.38 3.15 -14.12
N LEU A 85 -11.48 1.83 -14.30
CA LEU A 85 -10.48 1.03 -14.99
C LEU A 85 -10.22 1.57 -16.40
N PHE A 86 -11.27 1.77 -17.20
CA PHE A 86 -11.14 2.27 -18.56
C PHE A 86 -10.48 3.65 -18.60
N ALA A 87 -10.93 4.58 -17.75
CA ALA A 87 -10.41 5.94 -17.72
C ALA A 87 -8.95 6.03 -17.25
N LEU A 88 -8.52 5.14 -16.34
CA LEU A 88 -7.14 5.06 -15.88
C LEU A 88 -6.25 4.32 -16.89
N GLN A 89 -6.79 3.32 -17.61
CA GLN A 89 -6.11 2.66 -18.71
C GLN A 89 -5.74 3.67 -19.82
N GLU A 90 -6.66 4.55 -20.21
CA GLU A 90 -6.38 5.63 -21.17
C GLU A 90 -5.18 6.51 -20.73
N ILE A 91 -5.09 6.86 -19.43
CA ILE A 91 -3.95 7.62 -18.90
C ILE A 91 -2.66 6.79 -18.98
N SER A 92 -2.72 5.50 -18.60
CA SER A 92 -1.56 4.61 -18.61
C SER A 92 -0.99 4.36 -20.02
N GLU A 93 -1.79 4.56 -21.06
CA GLU A 93 -1.42 4.42 -22.48
C GLU A 93 -1.01 5.76 -23.11
N SER A 94 -1.48 6.87 -22.58
CA SER A 94 -1.20 8.20 -23.13
C SER A 94 0.25 8.67 -22.98
N ARG A 95 1.00 8.05 -22.06
CA ARG A 95 2.41 8.37 -21.80
C ARG A 95 3.25 7.10 -21.64
N PRO A 96 4.49 7.10 -22.14
CA PRO A 96 5.41 5.99 -21.87
C PRO A 96 5.75 5.99 -20.37
N PHE A 97 5.60 4.80 -19.76
CA PHE A 97 6.07 4.50 -18.42
C PHE A 97 6.85 3.18 -18.49
N ALA A 98 8.13 3.22 -18.17
CA ALA A 98 9.00 2.05 -18.29
C ALA A 98 8.79 1.04 -17.15
N GLY A 99 8.22 1.46 -16.03
CA GLY A 99 7.86 0.60 -14.90
C GLY A 99 6.61 -0.24 -15.18
N THR A 100 6.25 -1.04 -14.19
CA THR A 100 5.05 -1.88 -14.27
C THR A 100 3.87 -1.21 -13.57
N ILE A 101 2.71 -1.16 -14.24
CA ILE A 101 1.46 -0.70 -13.64
C ILE A 101 0.59 -1.93 -13.35
N TYR A 102 0.05 -2.01 -12.14
CA TYR A 102 -0.91 -3.02 -11.70
C TYR A 102 -2.24 -2.35 -11.33
N TRP A 103 -3.34 -2.87 -11.85
CA TRP A 103 -4.68 -2.50 -11.39
C TRP A 103 -4.99 -3.24 -10.10
N VAL A 104 -5.23 -2.49 -9.03
CA VAL A 104 -5.55 -3.04 -7.71
C VAL A 104 -7.06 -3.02 -7.52
N ASP A 105 -7.65 -4.19 -7.26
CA ASP A 105 -9.10 -4.34 -7.17
C ASP A 105 -9.54 -5.12 -5.94
N THR A 106 -10.58 -4.61 -5.27
CA THR A 106 -11.27 -5.28 -4.15
C THR A 106 -12.61 -5.84 -4.62
N PRO A 107 -12.62 -6.98 -5.35
CA PRO A 107 -13.80 -7.41 -6.09
C PRO A 107 -15.01 -7.74 -5.22
N LEU A 108 -14.80 -8.14 -3.97
CA LEU A 108 -15.90 -8.48 -3.07
C LEU A 108 -16.70 -7.27 -2.58
N LEU A 109 -16.26 -6.03 -2.84
CA LEU A 109 -17.04 -4.83 -2.57
C LEU A 109 -18.26 -4.70 -3.51
N TYR A 110 -18.16 -5.19 -4.74
CA TYR A 110 -19.21 -5.04 -5.73
C TYR A 110 -19.67 -6.36 -6.36
N HIS A 111 -18.85 -7.41 -6.30
CA HIS A 111 -19.16 -8.72 -6.86
C HIS A 111 -19.14 -9.81 -5.80
N SER A 112 -19.62 -11.01 -6.09
CA SER A 112 -19.54 -12.18 -5.20
C SER A 112 -18.45 -13.14 -5.67
N ASN A 113 -18.05 -14.08 -4.80
CA ASN A 113 -17.12 -15.15 -5.20
C ASN A 113 -17.58 -15.95 -6.43
N ARG A 114 -18.92 -16.04 -6.65
CA ARG A 114 -19.45 -16.73 -7.83
C ARG A 114 -19.26 -15.86 -9.06
N GLY A 115 -18.57 -16.37 -10.06
CA GLY A 115 -18.32 -15.66 -11.31
C GLY A 115 -17.08 -14.76 -11.32
N LEU A 116 -16.30 -14.63 -10.22
CA LEU A 116 -15.07 -13.83 -10.22
C LEU A 116 -14.10 -14.17 -11.36
N PRO A 117 -13.82 -15.45 -11.69
CA PRO A 117 -12.96 -15.76 -12.81
C PRO A 117 -13.49 -15.22 -14.16
N GLN A 118 -14.80 -15.23 -14.36
CA GLN A 118 -15.40 -14.68 -15.57
C GLN A 118 -15.33 -13.15 -15.58
N LEU A 119 -15.62 -12.49 -14.46
CA LEU A 119 -15.48 -11.05 -14.31
C LEU A 119 -14.07 -10.58 -14.71
N TYR A 120 -13.03 -11.23 -14.22
CA TYR A 120 -11.65 -10.81 -14.52
C TYR A 120 -11.26 -11.06 -16.00
N LYS A 121 -11.80 -12.07 -16.66
CA LYS A 121 -11.64 -12.21 -18.11
C LYS A 121 -12.26 -11.02 -18.86
N GLU A 122 -13.43 -10.55 -18.41
CA GLU A 122 -14.09 -9.38 -18.99
C GLU A 122 -13.34 -8.08 -18.70
N LEU A 123 -12.86 -7.88 -17.45
CA LEU A 123 -12.07 -6.71 -17.09
C LEU A 123 -10.76 -6.66 -17.87
N HIS A 124 -10.13 -7.82 -18.11
CA HIS A 124 -8.89 -7.89 -18.89
C HIS A 124 -9.08 -7.48 -20.37
N LEU A 125 -10.28 -7.65 -20.93
CA LEU A 125 -10.59 -7.14 -22.26
C LEU A 125 -10.65 -5.60 -22.32
N LEU A 126 -10.86 -4.95 -21.18
CA LEU A 126 -10.90 -3.49 -21.06
C LEU A 126 -9.53 -2.88 -20.73
N ALA A 127 -8.58 -3.69 -20.29
CA ALA A 127 -7.31 -3.18 -19.75
C ALA A 127 -6.16 -4.13 -20.08
N SER A 128 -5.07 -3.59 -20.61
CA SER A 128 -3.87 -4.35 -21.01
C SER A 128 -2.93 -4.65 -19.83
N ARG A 129 -3.09 -3.96 -18.69
CA ARG A 129 -2.21 -4.11 -17.53
C ARG A 129 -2.69 -5.23 -16.61
N PRO A 130 -1.77 -5.89 -15.88
CA PRO A 130 -2.12 -6.97 -14.95
C PRO A 130 -2.83 -6.45 -13.69
N PHE A 131 -3.50 -7.38 -13.00
CA PHE A 131 -4.27 -7.11 -11.79
C PHE A 131 -3.58 -7.66 -10.54
N ILE A 132 -3.73 -6.92 -9.45
CA ILE A 132 -3.52 -7.35 -8.06
C ILE A 132 -4.86 -7.33 -7.36
N LEU A 133 -5.24 -8.46 -6.79
CA LEU A 133 -6.48 -8.59 -6.03
C LEU A 133 -6.31 -8.04 -4.63
N VAL A 134 -7.40 -7.62 -4.00
CA VAL A 134 -7.43 -7.31 -2.57
C VAL A 134 -8.41 -8.23 -1.87
N ASN A 135 -7.97 -8.86 -0.78
CA ASN A 135 -8.82 -9.56 0.17
C ASN A 135 -8.85 -8.79 1.48
N ASP A 136 -9.87 -7.98 1.66
CA ASP A 136 -10.11 -7.19 2.88
C ASP A 136 -11.50 -7.54 3.42
N PRO A 137 -11.60 -8.51 4.36
CA PRO A 137 -12.87 -8.94 4.90
C PRO A 137 -13.57 -7.87 5.74
N ASP A 138 -12.82 -6.96 6.36
CA ASP A 138 -13.37 -5.92 7.22
C ASP A 138 -13.99 -4.80 6.39
N GLN A 139 -13.32 -4.36 5.34
CA GLN A 139 -13.88 -3.42 4.37
C GLN A 139 -15.15 -3.98 3.71
N VAL A 140 -15.13 -5.25 3.31
CA VAL A 140 -16.32 -5.93 2.75
C VAL A 140 -17.45 -5.99 3.78
N ALA A 141 -17.14 -6.20 5.06
CA ALA A 141 -18.13 -6.22 6.13
C ALA A 141 -18.82 -4.87 6.32
N GLN A 142 -18.06 -3.79 6.22
CA GLN A 142 -18.56 -2.41 6.37
C GLN A 142 -19.49 -2.01 5.22
N VAL A 143 -19.11 -2.32 3.99
CA VAL A 143 -19.85 -1.93 2.77
C VAL A 143 -21.01 -2.86 2.47
N ARG A 144 -20.85 -4.15 2.72
CA ARG A 144 -21.81 -5.21 2.37
C ARG A 144 -22.13 -6.11 3.56
N SER A 145 -22.75 -5.55 4.59
CA SER A 145 -23.07 -6.26 5.86
C SER A 145 -23.84 -7.56 5.67
N SER A 146 -24.69 -7.68 4.64
CA SER A 146 -25.50 -8.88 4.34
C SER A 146 -24.72 -10.02 3.69
N ILE A 147 -23.50 -9.81 3.22
CA ILE A 147 -22.69 -10.85 2.60
C ILE A 147 -22.13 -11.80 3.65
N LYS A 148 -22.51 -13.08 3.57
CA LYS A 148 -22.01 -14.14 4.47
C LYS A 148 -20.53 -14.47 4.28
N ARG A 149 -19.97 -14.23 3.09
CA ARG A 149 -18.58 -14.63 2.73
C ARG A 149 -17.77 -13.42 2.31
N LYS A 150 -17.02 -12.90 3.26
CA LYS A 150 -16.24 -11.67 3.15
C LYS A 150 -14.82 -11.87 2.57
N ASN A 151 -14.41 -13.14 2.38
CA ASN A 151 -13.10 -13.48 1.83
C ASN A 151 -13.24 -14.14 0.46
N ILE A 152 -12.26 -13.97 -0.42
CA ILE A 152 -12.13 -14.75 -1.63
C ILE A 152 -12.00 -16.23 -1.24
N ARG A 153 -12.79 -17.11 -1.85
CA ARG A 153 -12.70 -18.54 -1.56
C ARG A 153 -11.38 -19.08 -2.09
N THR A 154 -10.74 -19.98 -1.34
CA THR A 154 -9.50 -20.65 -1.76
C THR A 154 -9.64 -21.35 -3.12
N SER A 155 -10.81 -21.98 -3.40
CA SER A 155 -11.09 -22.59 -4.70
C SER A 155 -11.15 -21.58 -5.84
N VAL A 156 -11.75 -20.40 -5.60
CA VAL A 156 -11.83 -19.32 -6.58
C VAL A 156 -10.44 -18.71 -6.80
N LEU A 157 -9.67 -18.51 -5.73
CA LEU A 157 -8.28 -18.05 -5.86
C LEU A 157 -7.45 -19.01 -6.71
N LYS A 158 -7.62 -20.34 -6.55
CA LYS A 158 -6.94 -21.35 -7.38
C LYS A 158 -7.27 -21.25 -8.87
N GLU A 159 -8.43 -20.75 -9.23
CA GLU A 159 -8.81 -20.51 -10.62
C GLU A 159 -8.20 -19.19 -11.13
N LEU A 160 -8.28 -18.14 -10.33
CA LEU A 160 -7.78 -16.81 -10.66
C LEU A 160 -6.26 -16.80 -10.91
N VAL A 161 -5.49 -17.49 -10.07
CA VAL A 161 -4.01 -17.52 -10.18
C VAL A 161 -3.51 -18.27 -11.43
N LYS A 162 -4.36 -18.96 -12.16
CA LYS A 162 -4.04 -19.59 -13.45
C LYS A 162 -4.08 -18.60 -14.60
N MET A 163 -4.65 -17.42 -14.38
CA MET A 163 -4.73 -16.35 -15.37
C MET A 163 -3.44 -15.54 -15.28
N ASP A 164 -2.68 -15.48 -16.36
CA ASP A 164 -1.38 -14.81 -16.44
C ASP A 164 -1.41 -13.31 -16.18
N PHE A 165 -2.58 -12.69 -16.33
CA PHE A 165 -2.83 -11.29 -16.02
C PHE A 165 -3.23 -11.04 -14.55
N ILE A 166 -3.39 -12.06 -13.71
CA ILE A 166 -3.58 -11.92 -12.25
C ILE A 166 -2.24 -12.20 -11.57
N ARG A 167 -1.56 -11.17 -11.09
CA ARG A 167 -0.17 -11.25 -10.63
C ARG A 167 -0.01 -11.29 -9.12
N GLY A 168 -1.05 -11.00 -8.35
CA GLY A 168 -0.90 -11.04 -6.89
C GLY A 168 -2.18 -10.76 -6.13
N LEU A 169 -2.01 -10.75 -4.82
CA LEU A 169 -3.05 -10.51 -3.83
C LEU A 169 -2.48 -9.65 -2.70
N ILE A 170 -3.13 -8.54 -2.37
CA ILE A 170 -2.95 -7.86 -1.08
C ILE A 170 -3.91 -8.54 -0.10
N PHE A 171 -3.34 -9.06 0.97
CA PHE A 171 -4.08 -9.88 1.90
C PHE A 171 -4.20 -9.23 3.28
N LEU A 172 -5.45 -9.02 3.71
CA LEU A 172 -5.82 -8.70 5.08
C LEU A 172 -6.69 -9.87 5.60
N GLY A 173 -6.47 -10.26 6.87
CA GLY A 173 -7.20 -11.35 7.50
C GLY A 173 -6.33 -12.26 8.38
N THR A 174 -6.80 -13.45 8.71
CA THR A 174 -6.14 -14.34 9.67
C THR A 174 -4.94 -15.10 9.10
N LEU A 175 -3.97 -15.45 9.95
CA LEU A 175 -2.81 -16.29 9.58
C LEU A 175 -3.21 -17.62 8.97
N GLU A 176 -4.26 -18.27 9.52
CA GLU A 176 -4.79 -19.52 8.97
C GLU A 176 -5.21 -19.37 7.50
N ARG A 177 -5.86 -18.25 7.17
CA ARG A 177 -6.27 -17.98 5.80
C ARG A 177 -5.07 -17.66 4.90
N ALA A 178 -4.10 -16.91 5.40
CA ALA A 178 -2.85 -16.65 4.69
C ALA A 178 -2.15 -17.95 4.31
N TYR A 179 -2.04 -18.88 5.26
CA TYR A 179 -1.49 -20.23 5.03
C TYR A 179 -2.28 -20.99 3.95
N ASN A 180 -3.61 -20.99 4.04
CA ASN A 180 -4.47 -21.66 3.06
C ASN A 180 -4.31 -21.07 1.65
N TYR A 181 -4.11 -19.77 1.53
CA TYR A 181 -3.85 -19.12 0.26
C TYR A 181 -2.46 -19.44 -0.29
N GLN A 182 -1.42 -19.38 0.54
CA GLN A 182 -0.05 -19.78 0.14
C GLN A 182 -0.03 -21.24 -0.36
N LYS A 183 -0.71 -22.15 0.35
CA LYS A 183 -0.84 -23.54 -0.07
C LYS A 183 -1.58 -23.67 -1.41
N ALA A 184 -2.58 -22.84 -1.64
CA ALA A 184 -3.38 -22.85 -2.87
C ALA A 184 -2.60 -22.41 -4.11
N ILE A 185 -1.66 -21.47 -3.93
CA ILE A 185 -0.87 -20.87 -5.03
C ILE A 185 0.53 -21.48 -5.18
N ARG A 186 0.90 -22.48 -4.38
CA ARG A 186 2.26 -23.01 -4.28
C ARG A 186 2.91 -23.38 -5.64
N ALA A 187 2.10 -23.75 -6.62
CA ALA A 187 2.57 -24.07 -7.96
C ALA A 187 2.76 -22.84 -8.88
N GLN A 188 2.40 -21.66 -8.43
CA GLN A 188 2.43 -20.42 -9.22
C GLN A 188 3.57 -19.52 -8.72
N THR A 189 4.72 -19.61 -9.33
CA THR A 189 5.95 -18.90 -8.91
C THR A 189 5.86 -17.38 -9.11
N ASP A 190 5.08 -16.92 -10.08
CA ASP A 190 4.97 -15.51 -10.45
C ASP A 190 3.85 -14.77 -9.72
N PHE A 191 3.03 -15.48 -8.95
CA PHE A 191 1.98 -14.87 -8.15
C PHE A 191 2.50 -14.46 -6.78
N ARG A 192 2.28 -13.21 -6.37
CA ARG A 192 2.75 -12.64 -5.12
C ARG A 192 1.62 -12.39 -4.15
N ILE A 193 1.79 -12.73 -2.87
CA ILE A 193 0.87 -12.31 -1.80
C ILE A 193 1.60 -11.28 -0.96
N TYR A 194 1.05 -10.06 -0.92
CA TYR A 194 1.55 -8.97 -0.09
C TYR A 194 0.74 -8.91 1.21
N ASP A 195 1.42 -8.71 2.31
CA ASP A 195 0.77 -8.46 3.58
C ASP A 195 0.18 -7.05 3.61
N GLY A 196 -1.12 -6.93 3.83
CA GLY A 196 -1.81 -5.66 4.02
C GLY A 196 -1.84 -5.20 5.49
N GLU A 197 -1.29 -6.01 6.42
CA GLU A 197 -1.24 -5.71 7.85
C GLU A 197 0.19 -5.60 8.35
N GLU A 198 0.64 -4.39 8.61
CA GLU A 198 2.00 -4.10 9.09
C GLU A 198 2.36 -4.82 10.38
N ALA A 199 1.42 -4.91 11.35
CA ALA A 199 1.65 -5.62 12.61
C ALA A 199 2.02 -7.07 12.36
N ARG A 200 1.23 -7.75 11.54
CA ARG A 200 1.47 -9.15 11.20
C ARG A 200 2.80 -9.33 10.48
N PHE A 201 3.14 -8.43 9.56
CA PHE A 201 4.42 -8.50 8.86
C PHE A 201 5.61 -8.31 9.79
N LEU A 202 5.53 -7.40 10.75
CA LEU A 202 6.59 -7.18 11.74
C LEU A 202 6.79 -8.36 12.69
N GLU A 203 5.70 -9.07 13.01
CA GLU A 203 5.74 -10.25 13.89
C GLU A 203 6.06 -11.55 13.14
N TYR A 204 5.45 -11.73 11.96
CA TYR A 204 5.47 -12.97 11.17
C TYR A 204 5.65 -12.71 9.67
N PRO A 205 6.84 -12.30 9.20
CA PRO A 205 7.07 -11.95 7.80
C PRO A 205 7.04 -13.20 6.89
N SER A 206 5.85 -13.70 6.60
CA SER A 206 5.62 -14.96 5.90
C SER A 206 5.12 -14.84 4.46
N LEU A 207 4.87 -13.62 3.99
CA LEU A 207 4.35 -13.33 2.64
C LEU A 207 5.43 -12.73 1.73
N SER A 208 5.09 -12.40 0.49
CA SER A 208 6.04 -11.93 -0.53
C SER A 208 6.50 -10.48 -0.35
N GLY A 209 5.91 -9.77 0.59
CA GLY A 209 6.20 -8.37 0.89
C GLY A 209 5.09 -7.76 1.74
N VAL A 210 5.18 -6.47 1.98
CA VAL A 210 4.20 -5.70 2.76
C VAL A 210 3.74 -4.46 2.02
N ILE A 211 2.48 -4.11 2.19
CA ILE A 211 1.93 -2.79 1.84
C ILE A 211 1.97 -1.96 3.12
N SER A 212 2.80 -0.94 3.16
CA SER A 212 3.05 -0.17 4.38
C SER A 212 2.51 1.25 4.29
N VAL A 213 1.69 1.61 5.26
CA VAL A 213 1.24 2.99 5.54
C VAL A 213 2.34 3.78 6.24
N GLY A 214 3.01 3.15 7.20
CA GLY A 214 4.11 3.76 7.98
C GLY A 214 5.34 4.11 7.15
N ALA A 215 5.47 3.55 5.93
CA ALA A 215 6.51 3.94 4.99
C ALA A 215 6.38 5.40 4.52
N ASN A 216 5.22 6.05 4.66
CA ASN A 216 5.09 7.49 4.47
C ASN A 216 5.94 8.29 5.48
N LEU A 217 6.16 7.78 6.68
CA LEU A 217 6.95 8.43 7.74
C LEU A 217 8.40 7.93 7.79
N ALA A 218 8.59 6.60 7.69
CA ALA A 218 9.85 5.92 7.92
C ALA A 218 10.22 4.94 6.78
N PRO A 219 10.36 5.41 5.51
CA PRO A 219 10.54 4.52 4.35
C PRO A 219 11.86 3.73 4.42
N GLU A 220 12.96 4.34 4.87
CA GLU A 220 14.26 3.67 5.04
C GLU A 220 14.18 2.50 6.03
N GLN A 221 13.53 2.71 7.17
CA GLN A 221 13.39 1.71 8.22
C GLN A 221 12.52 0.53 7.76
N TRP A 222 11.41 0.83 7.10
CA TRP A 222 10.55 -0.19 6.51
C TRP A 222 11.27 -1.00 5.44
N ARG A 223 12.07 -0.35 4.59
CA ARG A 223 12.92 -1.06 3.60
C ARG A 223 13.90 -2.00 4.29
N ALA A 224 14.63 -1.51 5.29
CA ALA A 224 15.64 -2.30 6.00
C ALA A 224 15.05 -3.56 6.63
N VAL A 225 13.90 -3.44 7.34
CA VAL A 225 13.22 -4.61 7.92
C VAL A 225 12.70 -5.55 6.85
N THR A 226 12.09 -5.04 5.79
CA THR A 226 11.54 -5.88 4.71
C THR A 226 12.63 -6.66 4.00
N ASN A 227 13.74 -6.01 3.64
CA ASN A 227 14.85 -6.65 2.94
C ASN A 227 15.49 -7.74 3.80
N SER A 228 15.73 -7.46 5.07
CA SER A 228 16.26 -8.44 6.02
C SER A 228 15.31 -9.62 6.22
N SER A 229 14.02 -9.36 6.46
CA SER A 229 13.03 -10.39 6.74
C SER A 229 12.78 -11.32 5.55
N LEU A 230 12.83 -10.80 4.33
CA LEU A 230 12.59 -11.55 3.10
C LEU A 230 13.90 -11.98 2.42
N LYS A 231 15.06 -11.66 2.98
CA LYS A 231 16.40 -11.97 2.42
C LYS A 231 16.55 -11.46 0.99
N LEU A 232 16.08 -10.24 0.72
CA LEU A 232 16.12 -9.63 -0.62
C LEU A 232 17.48 -9.04 -0.97
N GLU A 233 18.31 -8.73 0.04
CA GLU A 233 19.68 -8.24 -0.11
C GLU A 233 20.65 -9.27 0.45
N GLY A 234 21.86 -9.30 -0.12
CA GLY A 234 22.94 -10.15 0.37
C GLY A 234 23.37 -9.77 1.80
N PRO A 235 24.28 -10.52 2.39
CA PRO A 235 24.77 -10.22 3.73
C PRO A 235 25.40 -8.83 3.73
N GLY A 236 24.75 -7.90 4.45
CA GLY A 236 25.28 -6.58 4.70
C GLY A 236 26.37 -6.62 5.79
N GLU A 237 26.15 -5.89 6.88
CA GLU A 237 27.08 -5.91 8.03
C GLU A 237 27.16 -7.29 8.68
N PRO A 238 28.30 -7.63 9.29
CA PRO A 238 28.49 -8.93 9.96
C PRO A 238 27.46 -9.16 11.07
N TYR A 239 26.93 -10.38 11.13
CA TYR A 239 26.22 -10.88 12.30
C TYR A 239 27.19 -10.89 13.51
N PRO A 240 26.77 -10.42 14.73
CA PRO A 240 25.41 -10.13 15.18
C PRO A 240 24.95 -8.68 15.03
N ASP A 241 25.78 -7.76 14.53
CA ASP A 241 25.47 -6.33 14.52
C ASP A 241 24.27 -6.01 13.59
N SER A 242 24.22 -6.66 12.45
CA SER A 242 23.08 -6.56 11.54
C SER A 242 21.77 -7.04 12.18
N LEU A 243 21.80 -8.12 12.96
CA LEU A 243 20.63 -8.63 13.66
C LEU A 243 20.14 -7.63 14.72
N LYS A 244 21.06 -7.07 15.52
CA LYS A 244 20.76 -6.05 16.52
C LYS A 244 20.13 -4.82 15.87
N GLN A 245 20.70 -4.37 14.77
CA GLN A 245 20.20 -3.22 14.03
C GLN A 245 18.78 -3.45 13.51
N VAL A 246 18.51 -4.60 12.88
CA VAL A 246 17.17 -4.94 12.38
C VAL A 246 16.16 -5.06 13.51
N TRP A 247 16.56 -5.64 14.65
CA TRP A 247 15.70 -5.70 15.83
C TRP A 247 15.35 -4.32 16.38
N GLU A 248 16.33 -3.40 16.50
CA GLU A 248 16.11 -2.03 16.97
C GLU A 248 15.18 -1.26 16.01
N ILE A 249 15.34 -1.43 14.70
CA ILE A 249 14.44 -0.86 13.69
C ILE A 249 13.03 -1.43 13.86
N GLY A 250 12.92 -2.74 14.06
CA GLY A 250 11.63 -3.40 14.29
C GLY A 250 10.89 -2.84 15.51
N GLN A 251 11.60 -2.65 16.63
CA GLN A 251 11.01 -2.03 17.84
C GLN A 251 10.54 -0.59 17.59
N PHE A 252 11.34 0.20 16.89
CA PHE A 252 10.95 1.56 16.50
C PHE A 252 9.68 1.55 15.62
N LEU A 253 9.62 0.68 14.62
CA LEU A 253 8.46 0.58 13.72
C LEU A 253 7.19 0.10 14.46
N HIS A 254 7.32 -0.81 15.43
CA HIS A 254 6.20 -1.20 16.28
C HIS A 254 5.65 -0.02 17.08
N GLN A 255 6.53 0.73 17.78
CA GLN A 255 6.13 1.91 18.55
C GLN A 255 5.50 2.99 17.65
N LEU A 256 6.11 3.26 16.50
CA LEU A 256 5.59 4.23 15.54
C LEU A 256 4.19 3.83 15.06
N ARG A 257 4.01 2.54 14.72
CA ARG A 257 2.72 2.01 14.28
C ARG A 257 1.65 2.12 15.36
N GLU A 258 1.93 1.79 16.61
CA GLU A 258 0.98 1.91 17.73
C GLU A 258 0.45 3.34 17.88
N LEU A 259 1.25 4.33 17.55
CA LEU A 259 0.83 5.73 17.59
C LEU A 259 -0.11 6.08 16.44
N TYR A 260 0.28 5.83 15.17
CA TYR A 260 -0.54 6.29 14.04
C TYR A 260 -1.76 5.43 13.74
N GLN A 261 -1.79 4.14 14.13
CA GLN A 261 -2.92 3.26 13.84
C GLN A 261 -4.24 3.71 14.47
N GLN A 262 -4.19 4.52 15.53
CA GLN A 262 -5.38 4.95 16.27
C GLN A 262 -6.18 6.00 15.51
N GLU A 263 -5.53 6.84 14.71
CA GLU A 263 -6.11 8.02 14.04
C GLU A 263 -5.61 8.19 12.59
N SER A 264 -5.09 7.12 11.98
CA SER A 264 -4.65 7.13 10.57
C SER A 264 -5.87 7.25 9.62
N PRO A 265 -5.77 7.96 8.48
CA PRO A 265 -4.55 8.52 7.85
C PRO A 265 -4.25 9.97 8.22
N SER A 266 -5.18 10.70 8.86
CA SER A 266 -5.03 12.13 9.15
C SER A 266 -3.80 12.45 10.01
N THR A 267 -3.51 11.61 11.01
CA THR A 267 -2.31 11.76 11.86
C THR A 267 -1.01 11.70 11.03
N ILE A 268 -0.90 10.74 10.12
CA ILE A 268 0.30 10.62 9.26
C ILE A 268 0.40 11.86 8.35
N ALA A 269 -0.70 12.28 7.75
CA ALA A 269 -0.73 13.46 6.90
C ALA A 269 -0.28 14.72 7.67
N GLN A 270 -0.73 14.89 8.92
CA GLN A 270 -0.32 16.01 9.76
C GLN A 270 1.18 15.98 10.11
N VAL A 271 1.72 14.80 10.44
CA VAL A 271 3.18 14.64 10.64
C VAL A 271 3.94 15.03 9.37
N LEU A 272 3.47 14.64 8.20
CA LEU A 272 4.09 15.00 6.91
C LEU A 272 4.03 16.51 6.65
N VAL A 273 2.97 17.20 7.08
CA VAL A 273 2.90 18.69 7.03
C VAL A 273 4.00 19.29 7.90
N GLU A 274 4.16 18.81 9.13
CA GLU A 274 5.17 19.32 10.05
C GLU A 274 6.61 18.97 9.63
N MET A 275 6.78 17.90 8.82
CA MET A 275 8.04 17.56 8.16
C MET A 275 8.32 18.42 6.91
N GLY A 276 7.33 19.17 6.41
CA GLY A 276 7.43 19.99 5.20
C GLY A 276 7.18 19.24 3.89
N ASP A 277 6.77 17.97 3.96
CA ASP A 277 6.45 17.17 2.78
C ASP A 277 5.09 17.55 2.18
N LEU A 278 4.10 17.79 3.03
CA LEU A 278 2.79 18.29 2.64
C LEU A 278 2.62 19.76 3.04
N LYS A 279 1.75 20.51 2.34
CA LYS A 279 1.50 21.94 2.64
C LYS A 279 0.37 22.14 3.64
N ALA A 280 -0.68 21.36 3.55
CA ALA A 280 -1.85 21.45 4.42
C ALA A 280 -2.55 20.09 4.51
N THR A 281 -3.25 19.90 5.60
CA THR A 281 -4.28 18.87 5.78
C THR A 281 -5.52 19.54 6.33
N PRO A 282 -6.71 18.94 6.19
CA PRO A 282 -7.87 19.39 6.95
C PRO A 282 -7.49 19.50 8.44
N PRO A 283 -7.93 20.57 9.14
CA PRO A 283 -7.61 20.75 10.55
C PRO A 283 -8.08 19.53 11.34
N MET A 284 -7.23 19.08 12.27
CA MET A 284 -7.59 18.05 13.22
C MET A 284 -8.49 18.70 14.28
N GLU A 285 -9.70 18.19 14.43
CA GLU A 285 -10.69 18.73 15.38
C GLU A 285 -10.48 18.21 16.82
N ASP A 286 -9.50 17.31 17.06
CA ASP A 286 -9.32 16.63 18.34
C ASP A 286 -7.94 16.89 18.96
N ASP A 287 -7.90 17.38 20.22
CA ASP A 287 -6.69 17.55 21.03
C ASP A 287 -5.88 16.25 21.16
N LYS A 288 -6.55 15.09 21.15
CA LYS A 288 -5.92 13.78 21.22
C LYS A 288 -5.04 13.54 20.00
N ALA A 289 -5.53 13.86 18.81
CA ALA A 289 -4.80 13.68 17.58
C ALA A 289 -3.53 14.57 17.53
N THR A 290 -3.63 15.82 18.00
CA THR A 290 -2.48 16.72 18.14
C THR A 290 -1.42 16.14 19.10
N SER A 291 -1.86 15.53 20.20
CA SER A 291 -0.94 14.86 21.14
C SER A 291 -0.22 13.66 20.50
N ILE A 292 -0.91 12.89 19.64
CA ILE A 292 -0.30 11.76 18.94
C ILE A 292 0.75 12.23 17.94
N VAL A 293 0.47 13.28 17.18
CA VAL A 293 1.44 13.90 16.25
C VAL A 293 2.73 14.31 16.98
N ALA A 294 2.61 14.98 18.13
CA ALA A 294 3.76 15.36 18.94
C ALA A 294 4.58 14.15 19.39
N LYS A 295 3.93 13.07 19.85
CA LYS A 295 4.60 11.82 20.25
C LYS A 295 5.32 11.13 19.09
N ILE A 296 4.73 11.12 17.90
CA ILE A 296 5.36 10.55 16.71
C ILE A 296 6.65 11.32 16.39
N ARG A 297 6.62 12.65 16.45
CA ARG A 297 7.80 13.48 16.19
C ARG A 297 8.91 13.28 17.23
N GLU A 298 8.54 13.20 18.48
CA GLU A 298 9.48 12.90 19.59
C GLU A 298 10.16 11.55 19.33
N LEU A 299 9.40 10.49 19.10
CA LEU A 299 9.90 9.15 18.80
C LEU A 299 10.84 9.13 17.58
N MET A 300 10.47 9.80 16.50
CA MET A 300 11.30 9.89 15.29
C MET A 300 12.59 10.68 15.54
N SER A 301 12.55 11.73 16.35
CA SER A 301 13.73 12.54 16.73
C SER A 301 14.70 11.75 17.59
N GLU A 302 14.21 11.07 18.63
CA GLU A 302 15.01 10.21 19.52
C GLU A 302 15.69 9.08 18.74
N TYR A 303 14.98 8.47 17.80
CA TYR A 303 15.53 7.41 16.95
C TYR A 303 16.67 7.93 16.06
N LYS A 304 16.54 9.12 15.45
CA LYS A 304 17.60 9.75 14.66
C LYS A 304 18.82 10.10 15.51
N PHE A 305 18.62 10.66 16.70
CA PHE A 305 19.69 11.03 17.63
C PHE A 305 20.50 9.82 18.11
N SER A 306 19.82 8.74 18.47
CA SER A 306 20.47 7.50 18.92
C SER A 306 21.36 6.87 17.85
N ARG A 307 21.00 7.00 16.56
CA ARG A 307 21.80 6.52 15.41
C ARG A 307 22.95 7.47 15.04
N GLY A 308 22.74 8.78 15.15
CA GLY A 308 23.79 9.78 14.88
C GLY A 308 25.01 9.62 15.77
N ASN A 309 24.80 9.37 17.05
CA ASN A 309 25.88 9.16 18.03
C ASN A 309 26.66 7.85 17.85
N ARG A 310 26.10 6.84 17.16
CA ARG A 310 26.78 5.56 16.90
C ARG A 310 27.69 5.58 15.67
N LYS A 311 27.48 6.52 14.72
CA LYS A 311 28.35 6.67 13.54
C LYS A 311 29.63 7.45 13.83
N SER A 312 29.72 8.08 15.00
CA SER A 312 30.84 8.94 15.44
C SER A 312 31.71 8.30 16.53
N GLY A 313 31.51 7.07 16.89
CA GLY A 313 32.33 6.25 17.78
C GLY A 313 32.81 5.00 17.08
#